data_d9542135f78e082b8513230ade24f468
#
_entry.id   d9542135f78e082b8513230ade24f468
#
_cell.length_a   1.000
_cell.length_b   1.000
_cell.length_c   1.000
_cell.angle_alpha   90.00
_cell.angle_beta   90.00
_cell.angle_gamma   90.00
#
_symmetry.space_group_name_H-M   'P 1'
#
loop_
_entity.id
_entity.type
_entity.pdbx_description
1 polymer ?
#
loop_
_entity_poly.entity_id
_entity_poly.type
_entity_poly.pdbx_seq_one_letter_code
_entity_poly.pdbx_strand_id
1 'polypeptide(L)'
;MNKVPTLVAVLLALALVQSCDFFRHMAGRPDSAWISAKKARLELAEQRRDSVERARRDSVRLALQAEADSLHAVDSLLKAGKLRKASEVKSIPKSWLDARWGLVVGVFANDSNARKLASKYEAAGYRARITRTRSGMNILVVAPCGTISDAMKAFREVKRLPFASKETWVIVKE
;
A
#
# COMPACT_ATOMS: atom_id res chain seq x y z
N MET A 1 48.92 -38.66 -57.10
CA MET A 1 49.07 -37.74 -55.92
C MET A 1 48.15 -38.26 -54.83
N ASN A 2 48.72 -38.82 -53.80
CA ASN A 2 47.97 -39.54 -52.75
C ASN A 2 47.17 -38.54 -51.85
N LYS A 3 45.87 -38.53 -52.00
CA LYS A 3 44.96 -37.68 -51.16
C LYS A 3 44.72 -38.25 -49.75
N VAL A 4 45.22 -39.46 -49.49
CA VAL A 4 45.08 -40.16 -48.22
C VAL A 4 45.78 -39.46 -47.04
N PRO A 5 47.06 -38.99 -47.16
CA PRO A 5 47.76 -38.35 -46.02
C PRO A 5 47.15 -37.01 -45.66
N THR A 6 46.55 -36.26 -46.63
CA THR A 6 45.89 -35.00 -46.36
C THR A 6 44.57 -35.19 -45.61
N LEU A 7 43.81 -36.23 -45.94
CA LEU A 7 42.56 -36.56 -45.26
C LEU A 7 42.78 -37.04 -43.81
N VAL A 8 43.85 -37.82 -43.57
CA VAL A 8 44.24 -38.24 -42.23
C VAL A 8 44.72 -37.02 -41.40
N ALA A 9 45.47 -36.09 -41.98
CA ALA A 9 45.94 -34.90 -41.29
C ALA A 9 44.76 -33.96 -40.93
N VAL A 10 43.74 -33.83 -41.77
CA VAL A 10 42.52 -33.06 -41.48
C VAL A 10 41.69 -33.70 -40.38
N LEU A 11 41.53 -35.02 -40.39
CA LEU A 11 40.81 -35.78 -39.35
C LEU A 11 41.54 -35.66 -38.01
N LEU A 12 42.85 -35.72 -37.96
CA LEU A 12 43.68 -35.51 -36.78
C LEU A 12 43.58 -34.09 -36.23
N ALA A 13 43.57 -33.10 -37.10
CA ALA A 13 43.37 -31.69 -36.73
C ALA A 13 41.96 -31.45 -36.15
N LEU A 14 40.92 -32.04 -36.73
CA LEU A 14 39.57 -31.98 -36.20
C LEU A 14 39.42 -32.69 -34.83
N ALA A 15 40.07 -33.80 -34.64
CA ALA A 15 40.11 -34.50 -33.32
C ALA A 15 40.81 -33.67 -32.25
N LEU A 16 41.86 -32.93 -32.61
CA LEU A 16 42.59 -32.05 -31.68
C LEU A 16 41.76 -30.84 -31.23
N VAL A 17 40.88 -30.31 -32.09
CA VAL A 17 40.03 -29.18 -31.77
C VAL A 17 38.94 -29.58 -30.76
N GLN A 18 38.45 -30.81 -30.83
CA GLN A 18 37.46 -31.34 -29.88
C GLN A 18 38.08 -31.76 -28.54
N SER A 19 39.39 -31.88 -28.44
CA SER A 19 40.09 -32.37 -27.24
C SER A 19 40.34 -31.30 -26.16
N CYS A 20 40.00 -30.03 -26.39
CA CYS A 20 40.19 -28.96 -25.42
C CYS A 20 39.44 -29.21 -24.10
N ASP A 21 38.21 -29.76 -24.16
CA ASP A 21 37.46 -30.09 -22.95
C ASP A 21 37.98 -31.37 -22.27
N PHE A 22 38.50 -32.34 -23.04
CA PHE A 22 39.11 -33.54 -22.52
C PHE A 22 40.38 -33.23 -21.73
N PHE A 23 41.26 -32.38 -22.24
CA PHE A 23 42.49 -31.92 -21.52
C PHE A 23 42.17 -31.09 -20.27
N ARG A 24 41.06 -30.28 -20.33
CA ARG A 24 40.58 -29.55 -19.14
C ARG A 24 40.12 -30.51 -18.04
N HIS A 25 39.39 -31.55 -18.41
CA HIS A 25 38.91 -32.57 -17.47
C HIS A 25 40.06 -33.36 -16.83
N MET A 26 41.08 -33.74 -17.61
CA MET A 26 42.29 -34.40 -17.09
C MET A 26 43.13 -33.50 -16.19
N ALA A 27 43.13 -32.18 -16.42
CA ALA A 27 43.84 -31.20 -15.61
C ALA A 27 43.05 -30.76 -14.36
N GLY A 28 41.91 -31.42 -14.03
CA GLY A 28 41.04 -31.06 -12.88
C GLY A 28 40.41 -29.67 -12.99
N ARG A 29 40.40 -29.08 -14.18
CA ARG A 29 39.73 -27.77 -14.43
C ARG A 29 38.29 -27.97 -14.84
N PRO A 30 37.37 -27.09 -14.37
CA PRO A 30 35.97 -27.17 -14.73
C PRO A 30 35.80 -27.04 -16.25
N ASP A 31 34.89 -27.86 -16.82
CA ASP A 31 34.53 -27.81 -18.23
C ASP A 31 33.80 -26.53 -18.59
N SER A 32 33.69 -26.26 -19.90
CA SER A 32 33.01 -25.07 -20.44
C SER A 32 31.54 -25.03 -20.04
N ALA A 33 30.89 -26.19 -19.97
CA ALA A 33 29.50 -26.31 -19.58
C ALA A 33 29.28 -25.94 -18.10
N TRP A 34 30.16 -26.38 -17.21
CA TRP A 34 30.12 -26.00 -15.79
C TRP A 34 30.32 -24.48 -15.59
N ILE A 35 31.26 -23.88 -16.32
CA ILE A 35 31.57 -22.46 -16.24
C ILE A 35 30.35 -21.64 -16.70
N SER A 36 29.73 -22.01 -17.85
CA SER A 36 28.55 -21.35 -18.36
C SER A 36 27.34 -21.49 -17.43
N ALA A 37 27.13 -22.69 -16.85
CA ALA A 37 26.07 -22.90 -15.88
C ALA A 37 26.27 -22.09 -14.59
N LYS A 38 27.53 -21.99 -14.10
CA LYS A 38 27.85 -21.16 -12.94
C LYS A 38 27.63 -19.68 -13.22
N LYS A 39 28.04 -19.19 -14.41
CA LYS A 39 27.81 -17.82 -14.82
C LYS A 39 26.33 -17.50 -14.89
N ALA A 40 25.50 -18.34 -15.52
CA ALA A 40 24.06 -18.19 -15.59
C ALA A 40 23.39 -18.14 -14.21
N ARG A 41 23.86 -18.99 -13.27
CA ARG A 41 23.37 -18.94 -11.87
C ARG A 41 23.73 -17.65 -11.16
N LEU A 42 24.92 -17.11 -11.37
CA LEU A 42 25.35 -15.83 -10.79
C LEU A 42 24.53 -14.68 -11.36
N GLU A 43 24.35 -14.63 -12.67
CA GLU A 43 23.50 -13.61 -13.34
C GLU A 43 22.06 -13.67 -12.83
N LEU A 44 21.49 -14.86 -12.69
CA LEU A 44 20.16 -15.02 -12.14
C LEU A 44 20.06 -14.58 -10.67
N ALA A 45 21.09 -14.87 -9.87
CA ALA A 45 21.16 -14.44 -8.47
C ALA A 45 21.28 -12.91 -8.36
N GLU A 46 22.03 -12.26 -9.24
CA GLU A 46 22.18 -10.81 -9.33
C GLU A 46 20.85 -10.16 -9.75
N GLN A 47 20.21 -10.67 -10.79
CA GLN A 47 18.87 -10.20 -11.21
C GLN A 47 17.82 -10.29 -10.10
N ARG A 48 17.85 -11.39 -9.32
CA ARG A 48 16.95 -11.54 -8.16
C ARG A 48 17.24 -10.52 -7.07
N ARG A 49 18.52 -10.25 -6.78
CA ARG A 49 18.90 -9.23 -5.80
C ARG A 49 18.44 -7.84 -6.24
N ASP A 50 18.67 -7.50 -7.49
CA ASP A 50 18.26 -6.21 -8.06
C ASP A 50 16.74 -6.05 -8.04
N SER A 51 15.98 -7.10 -8.36
CA SER A 51 14.51 -7.04 -8.32
C SER A 51 13.99 -6.84 -6.88
N VAL A 52 14.57 -7.52 -5.90
CA VAL A 52 14.22 -7.36 -4.48
C VAL A 52 14.56 -5.96 -3.99
N GLU A 53 15.73 -5.44 -4.36
CA GLU A 53 16.15 -4.10 -3.95
C GLU A 53 15.27 -3.01 -4.57
N ARG A 54 14.91 -3.14 -5.86
CA ARG A 54 13.94 -2.23 -6.51
C ARG A 54 12.59 -2.28 -5.80
N ALA A 55 12.06 -3.46 -5.55
CA ALA A 55 10.79 -3.61 -4.83
C ALA A 55 10.83 -2.97 -3.44
N ARG A 56 11.95 -3.12 -2.71
CA ARG A 56 12.16 -2.48 -1.41
C ARG A 56 12.19 -0.94 -1.51
N ARG A 57 12.93 -0.41 -2.49
CA ARG A 57 13.00 1.06 -2.72
C ARG A 57 11.62 1.62 -3.07
N ASP A 58 10.87 0.92 -3.93
CA ASP A 58 9.52 1.34 -4.32
C ASP A 58 8.55 1.29 -3.13
N SER A 59 8.61 0.26 -2.27
CA SER A 59 7.77 0.19 -1.08
C SER A 59 8.05 1.33 -0.09
N VAL A 60 9.33 1.67 0.13
CA VAL A 60 9.72 2.80 0.98
C VAL A 60 9.23 4.12 0.39
N ARG A 61 9.40 4.31 -0.92
CA ARG A 61 8.92 5.53 -1.61
C ARG A 61 7.41 5.70 -1.48
N LEU A 62 6.65 4.62 -1.70
CA LEU A 62 5.19 4.64 -1.55
C LEU A 62 4.76 4.93 -0.11
N ALA A 63 5.47 4.39 0.89
CA ALA A 63 5.19 4.67 2.29
C ALA A 63 5.42 6.14 2.64
N LEU A 64 6.55 6.72 2.21
CA LEU A 64 6.86 8.14 2.41
C LEU A 64 5.84 9.06 1.71
N GLN A 65 5.42 8.70 0.50
CA GLN A 65 4.40 9.45 -0.23
C GLN A 65 3.05 9.39 0.49
N ALA A 66 2.63 8.22 0.97
CA ALA A 66 1.40 8.08 1.74
C ALA A 66 1.42 8.89 3.06
N GLU A 67 2.58 8.99 3.71
CA GLU A 67 2.75 9.83 4.90
C GLU A 67 2.64 11.32 4.55
N ALA A 68 3.33 11.78 3.49
CA ALA A 68 3.23 13.16 3.01
C ALA A 68 1.79 13.52 2.64
N ASP A 69 1.08 12.66 1.90
CA ASP A 69 -0.32 12.86 1.52
C ASP A 69 -1.22 12.94 2.76
N SER A 70 -0.94 12.16 3.80
CA SER A 70 -1.70 12.19 5.06
C SER A 70 -1.50 13.52 5.82
N LEU A 71 -0.28 14.04 5.86
CA LEU A 71 0.03 15.34 6.46
C LEU A 71 -0.66 16.49 5.71
N HIS A 72 -0.61 16.48 4.38
CA HIS A 72 -1.33 17.45 3.56
C HIS A 72 -2.84 17.40 3.77
N ALA A 73 -3.41 16.20 3.94
CA ALA A 73 -4.82 16.01 4.24
C ALA A 73 -5.20 16.64 5.59
N VAL A 74 -4.41 16.41 6.63
CA VAL A 74 -4.61 17.02 7.97
C VAL A 74 -4.54 18.54 7.87
N ASP A 75 -3.49 19.09 7.24
CA ASP A 75 -3.30 20.53 7.10
C ASP A 75 -4.46 21.20 6.35
N SER A 76 -4.95 20.56 5.27
CA SER A 76 -6.09 21.06 4.51
C SER A 76 -7.39 21.11 5.32
N LEU A 77 -7.63 20.09 6.16
CA LEU A 77 -8.80 20.05 7.05
C LEU A 77 -8.69 21.07 8.17
N LEU A 78 -7.50 21.28 8.72
CA LEU A 78 -7.25 22.30 9.76
C LEU A 78 -7.49 23.70 9.19
N LYS A 79 -6.91 24.02 8.05
CA LYS A 79 -7.11 25.31 7.36
C LYS A 79 -8.58 25.58 7.02
N ALA A 80 -9.32 24.53 6.66
CA ALA A 80 -10.74 24.63 6.39
C ALA A 80 -11.62 24.68 7.66
N GLY A 81 -11.05 24.57 8.87
CA GLY A 81 -11.78 24.49 10.13
C GLY A 81 -12.68 23.23 10.23
N LYS A 82 -12.34 22.19 9.48
CA LYS A 82 -13.13 20.94 9.37
C LYS A 82 -12.54 19.78 10.14
N LEU A 83 -11.46 19.99 10.87
CA LEU A 83 -10.87 18.98 11.77
C LEU A 83 -11.01 19.46 13.22
N ARG A 84 -11.54 18.59 14.07
CA ARG A 84 -11.60 18.81 15.54
C ARG A 84 -11.12 17.57 16.28
N LYS A 85 -10.46 17.80 17.40
CA LYS A 85 -10.08 16.74 18.33
C LYS A 85 -11.27 16.36 19.20
N ALA A 86 -11.36 15.06 19.58
CA ALA A 86 -12.43 14.60 20.46
C ALA A 86 -12.40 15.33 21.82
N SER A 87 -11.20 15.70 22.30
CA SER A 87 -11.01 16.49 23.53
C SER A 87 -11.54 17.92 23.44
N GLU A 88 -11.56 18.52 22.27
CA GLU A 88 -12.12 19.88 22.04
C GLU A 88 -13.65 19.88 22.05
N VAL A 89 -14.26 18.76 21.69
CA VAL A 89 -15.72 18.59 21.74
C VAL A 89 -16.09 18.19 23.16
N LYS A 90 -16.34 19.21 24.00
CA LYS A 90 -16.74 19.02 25.41
C LYS A 90 -17.85 17.95 25.49
N SER A 91 -17.59 16.90 26.24
CA SER A 91 -18.59 15.90 26.63
C SER A 91 -18.70 14.63 25.79
N ILE A 92 -17.77 14.29 24.92
CA ILE A 92 -17.77 12.98 24.24
C ILE A 92 -17.03 11.94 25.10
N PRO A 93 -17.62 10.77 25.39
CA PRO A 93 -16.93 9.70 26.12
C PRO A 93 -15.73 9.17 25.33
N LYS A 94 -14.59 8.87 25.98
CA LYS A 94 -13.39 8.35 25.31
C LYS A 94 -13.60 7.04 24.52
N SER A 95 -14.61 6.26 24.88
CA SER A 95 -14.95 4.95 24.27
C SER A 95 -15.97 5.02 23.13
N TRP A 96 -16.36 6.20 22.71
CA TRP A 96 -17.47 6.39 21.77
C TRP A 96 -17.16 6.05 20.29
N LEU A 97 -15.89 6.04 19.90
CA LEU A 97 -15.45 5.73 18.55
C LEU A 97 -14.53 4.51 18.55
N ASP A 98 -14.89 3.50 17.77
CA ASP A 98 -14.11 2.25 17.64
C ASP A 98 -12.90 2.42 16.72
N ALA A 99 -12.79 3.57 16.03
CA ALA A 99 -11.73 3.91 15.12
C ALA A 99 -11.06 5.24 15.49
N ARG A 100 -9.89 5.52 14.93
CA ARG A 100 -9.16 6.76 15.20
C ARG A 100 -9.85 7.99 14.60
N TRP A 101 -10.53 7.83 13.46
CA TRP A 101 -11.16 8.92 12.70
C TRP A 101 -12.63 8.63 12.46
N GLY A 102 -13.43 9.67 12.33
CA GLY A 102 -14.83 9.58 11.95
C GLY A 102 -15.35 10.91 11.42
N LEU A 103 -16.53 10.89 10.80
CA LEU A 103 -17.19 12.08 10.25
C LEU A 103 -18.40 12.43 11.11
N VAL A 104 -18.39 13.60 11.70
CA VAL A 104 -19.60 14.14 12.37
C VAL A 104 -20.45 14.82 11.31
N VAL A 105 -21.67 14.31 11.15
CA VAL A 105 -22.63 14.78 10.14
C VAL A 105 -23.80 15.54 10.76
N GLY A 106 -23.90 15.57 12.07
CA GLY A 106 -24.91 16.35 12.76
C GLY A 106 -24.87 16.20 14.28
N VAL A 107 -25.43 17.21 14.96
CA VAL A 107 -25.65 17.22 16.40
C VAL A 107 -27.13 17.54 16.62
N PHE A 108 -27.82 16.70 17.41
CA PHE A 108 -29.27 16.73 17.53
C PHE A 108 -29.68 16.75 19.01
N ALA A 109 -30.61 17.61 19.34
CA ALA A 109 -31.28 17.58 20.65
C ALA A 109 -32.22 16.36 20.75
N ASN A 110 -32.86 15.99 19.63
CA ASN A 110 -33.81 14.89 19.57
C ASN A 110 -33.16 13.61 18.98
N ASP A 111 -33.25 12.51 19.72
CA ASP A 111 -32.74 11.20 19.31
C ASP A 111 -33.42 10.65 18.05
N SER A 112 -34.72 10.88 17.90
CA SER A 112 -35.47 10.45 16.68
C SER A 112 -34.90 11.05 15.41
N ASN A 113 -34.50 12.32 15.42
CA ASN A 113 -33.91 12.98 14.26
C ASN A 113 -32.51 12.43 13.96
N ALA A 114 -31.71 12.14 15.00
CA ALA A 114 -30.42 11.50 14.84
C ALA A 114 -30.56 10.11 14.21
N ARG A 115 -31.51 9.28 14.67
CA ARG A 115 -31.78 7.94 14.13
C ARG A 115 -32.27 7.98 12.68
N LYS A 116 -33.20 8.89 12.35
CA LYS A 116 -33.68 9.07 10.97
C LYS A 116 -32.53 9.40 10.00
N LEU A 117 -31.59 10.24 10.42
CA LEU A 117 -30.44 10.54 9.59
C LEU A 117 -29.44 9.39 9.57
N ALA A 118 -29.21 8.69 10.69
CA ALA A 118 -28.35 7.51 10.75
C ALA A 118 -28.81 6.44 9.75
N SER A 119 -30.12 6.11 9.73
CA SER A 119 -30.68 5.13 8.80
C SER A 119 -30.46 5.51 7.32
N LYS A 120 -30.44 6.80 6.98
CA LYS A 120 -30.12 7.24 5.61
C LYS A 120 -28.66 6.98 5.26
N TYR A 121 -27.74 7.20 6.19
CA TYR A 121 -26.31 6.89 5.97
C TYR A 121 -26.08 5.39 5.91
N GLU A 122 -26.74 4.61 6.74
CA GLU A 122 -26.67 3.14 6.71
C GLU A 122 -27.20 2.56 5.39
N ALA A 123 -28.32 3.09 4.90
CA ALA A 123 -28.86 2.73 3.59
C ALA A 123 -27.92 3.13 2.43
N ALA A 124 -27.07 4.15 2.61
CA ALA A 124 -26.04 4.55 1.68
C ALA A 124 -24.72 3.74 1.84
N GLY A 125 -24.70 2.72 2.73
CA GLY A 125 -23.55 1.83 2.94
C GLY A 125 -22.52 2.33 3.95
N TYR A 126 -22.80 3.39 4.71
CA TYR A 126 -21.89 3.89 5.74
C TYR A 126 -22.29 3.37 7.13
N ARG A 127 -21.30 2.93 7.90
CA ARG A 127 -21.57 2.66 9.33
C ARG A 127 -21.84 3.97 10.04
N ALA A 128 -22.98 4.02 10.77
CA ALA A 128 -23.40 5.17 11.55
C ALA A 128 -23.43 4.84 13.04
N ARG A 129 -23.06 5.81 13.86
CA ARG A 129 -23.08 5.67 15.32
C ARG A 129 -23.58 6.95 15.96
N ILE A 130 -24.56 6.83 16.85
CA ILE A 130 -25.06 7.95 17.64
C ILE A 130 -24.41 7.87 19.02
N THR A 131 -23.85 8.99 19.48
CA THR A 131 -23.26 9.12 20.80
C THR A 131 -23.90 10.28 21.53
N ARG A 132 -24.35 10.05 22.76
CA ARG A 132 -24.93 11.08 23.62
C ARG A 132 -23.83 11.81 24.37
N THR A 133 -23.81 13.13 24.27
CA THR A 133 -22.92 14.00 25.03
C THR A 133 -23.37 14.13 26.48
N ARG A 134 -22.50 14.61 27.37
CA ARG A 134 -22.89 14.94 28.75
C ARG A 134 -23.92 16.06 28.84
N SER A 135 -23.99 16.93 27.82
CA SER A 135 -25.00 17.98 27.71
C SER A 135 -26.35 17.48 27.18
N GLY A 136 -26.50 16.16 26.96
CA GLY A 136 -27.75 15.55 26.47
C GLY A 136 -27.94 15.59 24.96
N MET A 137 -27.05 16.19 24.20
CA MET A 137 -27.11 16.23 22.73
C MET A 137 -26.66 14.90 22.12
N ASN A 138 -27.24 14.52 20.98
CA ASN A 138 -26.87 13.34 20.23
C ASN A 138 -25.99 13.73 19.06
N ILE A 139 -24.74 13.21 19.01
CA ILE A 139 -23.82 13.39 17.92
C ILE A 139 -23.90 12.17 17.01
N LEU A 140 -24.17 12.40 15.73
CA LEU A 140 -24.14 11.35 14.71
C LEU A 140 -22.78 11.34 14.02
N VAL A 141 -22.08 10.22 14.15
CA VAL A 141 -20.80 9.96 13.49
C VAL A 141 -20.97 8.86 12.48
N VAL A 142 -20.42 9.08 11.29
CA VAL A 142 -20.46 8.10 10.19
C VAL A 142 -19.05 7.79 9.70
N ALA A 143 -18.93 6.66 8.98
CA ALA A 143 -17.68 6.21 8.35
C ALA A 143 -16.47 6.19 9.32
N PRO A 144 -16.53 5.46 10.45
CA PRO A 144 -15.37 5.30 11.32
C PRO A 144 -14.24 4.59 10.56
N CYS A 145 -13.02 5.14 10.59
CA CYS A 145 -11.86 4.64 9.84
C CYS A 145 -10.56 4.79 10.63
N GLY A 146 -9.56 3.97 10.26
CA GLY A 146 -8.27 3.92 10.94
C GLY A 146 -7.29 5.00 10.47
N THR A 147 -7.39 5.44 9.20
CA THR A 147 -6.46 6.37 8.57
C THR A 147 -7.12 7.69 8.20
N ILE A 148 -6.31 8.76 8.15
CA ILE A 148 -6.79 10.06 7.69
C ILE A 148 -7.13 10.05 6.20
N SER A 149 -6.43 9.25 5.40
CA SER A 149 -6.69 9.10 3.97
C SER A 149 -8.10 8.55 3.71
N ASP A 150 -8.50 7.51 4.45
CA ASP A 150 -9.86 6.95 4.39
C ASP A 150 -10.90 7.96 4.87
N ALA A 151 -10.59 8.71 5.95
CA ALA A 151 -11.46 9.77 6.45
C ALA A 151 -11.69 10.87 5.40
N MET A 152 -10.65 11.27 4.67
CA MET A 152 -10.75 12.26 3.60
C MET A 152 -11.54 11.75 2.40
N LYS A 153 -11.36 10.48 2.04
CA LYS A 153 -12.14 9.83 0.99
C LYS A 153 -13.62 9.83 1.38
N ALA A 154 -13.92 9.30 2.56
CA ALA A 154 -15.28 9.26 3.09
C ALA A 154 -15.90 10.67 3.22
N PHE A 155 -15.13 11.67 3.65
CA PHE A 155 -15.58 13.06 3.74
C PHE A 155 -16.04 13.61 2.39
N ARG A 156 -15.26 13.36 1.33
CA ARG A 156 -15.63 13.80 -0.04
C ARG A 156 -16.86 13.07 -0.57
N GLU A 157 -16.97 11.77 -0.32
CA GLU A 157 -18.11 10.96 -0.75
C GLU A 157 -19.38 11.34 0.01
N VAL A 158 -19.31 11.44 1.33
CA VAL A 158 -20.43 11.84 2.20
C VAL A 158 -20.96 13.23 1.81
N LYS A 159 -20.10 14.19 1.51
CA LYS A 159 -20.51 15.54 1.07
C LYS A 159 -21.26 15.58 -0.26
N ARG A 160 -21.15 14.55 -1.09
CA ARG A 160 -21.87 14.43 -2.36
C ARG A 160 -23.28 13.87 -2.20
N LEU A 161 -23.60 13.31 -1.03
CA LEU A 161 -24.93 12.76 -0.79
C LEU A 161 -26.00 13.88 -0.74
N PRO A 162 -27.19 13.68 -1.30
CA PRO A 162 -28.22 14.71 -1.40
C PRO A 162 -28.76 15.16 -0.02
N PHE A 163 -28.57 14.34 1.01
CA PHE A 163 -28.99 14.63 2.38
C PHE A 163 -27.80 15.00 3.30
N ALA A 164 -26.61 15.20 2.74
CA ALA A 164 -25.43 15.55 3.52
C ALA A 164 -25.55 16.94 4.15
N SER A 165 -25.11 17.05 5.41
CA SER A 165 -25.00 18.34 6.09
C SER A 165 -23.85 19.18 5.51
N LYS A 166 -24.10 20.48 5.34
CA LYS A 166 -23.04 21.46 4.98
C LYS A 166 -21.98 21.59 6.08
N GLU A 167 -22.36 21.28 7.32
CA GLU A 167 -21.51 21.39 8.52
C GLU A 167 -20.79 20.10 8.90
N THR A 168 -20.66 19.15 7.94
CA THR A 168 -19.88 17.93 8.16
C THR A 168 -18.41 18.28 8.44
N TRP A 169 -17.86 17.66 9.48
CA TRP A 169 -16.45 17.82 9.88
C TRP A 169 -15.85 16.49 10.33
N VAL A 170 -14.53 16.41 10.31
CA VAL A 170 -13.76 15.23 10.72
C VAL A 170 -13.43 15.32 12.21
N ILE A 171 -13.59 14.22 12.93
CA ILE A 171 -13.17 14.11 14.31
C ILE A 171 -12.05 13.07 14.44
N VAL A 172 -11.05 13.41 15.25
CA VAL A 172 -9.96 12.51 15.60
C VAL A 172 -10.03 12.14 17.08
N LYS A 173 -9.89 10.84 17.37
CA LYS A 173 -9.73 10.29 18.72
C LYS A 173 -8.25 10.36 19.09
N GLU A 174 -7.94 11.02 20.18
CA GLU A 174 -6.61 11.06 20.80
C GLU A 174 -6.35 9.86 21.69
#